data_e266af7a9cc898f592c6884080a0d2d6
#
_entry.id   e266af7a9cc898f592c6884080a0d2d6
#
_cell.length_a   1.000
_cell.length_b   1.000
_cell.length_c   1.000
_cell.angle_alpha   90.00
_cell.angle_beta   90.00
_cell.angle_gamma   90.00
#
_symmetry.space_group_name_H-M   'P 1'
#
loop_
_entity.id
_entity.type
_entity.pdbx_description
1 polymer ?
#
loop_
_entity_poly.entity_id
_entity_poly.type
_entity_poly.pdbx_seq_one_letter_code
_entity_poly.pdbx_strand_id
1 'polypeptide(L)'
;MPCKRTICFIIIALSLKLIHAVRQRGTVIRFDFLGILLITYYLSLITYQMSTQPKIIVLDDDPTGSQTVHSCLLLMQWDVETLRLGLADDVPIFFILTNTRALTPTQAADVTREVCQNLKSAIAAEGIKDFLVVSRSDSTLRGHYPVETDVIATELGGFDAHFLTPAFFEGGRITRDSVHYLFIDGVEIPVHETEFARDSVFGYSHSYLPDYVEEKTGSKIKAEDVERFLLPDIRSGTQERLLSLQGNQCGVVDGEKQADLDIFCQDILAVAAEGKRFLFRSAASLLTSLAKLGKQPIPAEKMAEYKPTSKPGVVLVGSHVQKTTQQLGELLKQPGVAPIEVDVVRLRDQPGERETMLQEILSQVKAAYDAGKNPVIYTSREELTFADVQQRLDFGKQVSLLLMDVVRGLPKEISFLISKGGITSNDVLSTGLGLRSARLLGQILPGCSMVRTGESHPQFPNLPVVLFPGNVGDKDGLATVYGRLSG
;
A
#
# COMPACT_ATOMS: atom_id res chain seq x y z
N MET A 1 6.87 4.61 -21.19
CA MET A 1 6.28 3.91 -22.37
C MET A 1 5.34 4.89 -23.05
N PRO A 2 5.24 4.96 -24.37
CA PRO A 2 4.36 5.92 -25.02
C PRO A 2 2.89 5.63 -24.67
N CYS A 3 2.14 6.69 -24.43
CA CYS A 3 0.71 6.70 -24.09
C CYS A 3 -0.11 5.82 -25.05
N LYS A 4 -1.10 5.05 -24.56
CA LYS A 4 -2.01 4.20 -25.37
C LYS A 4 -2.61 4.95 -26.59
N ARG A 5 -2.92 6.23 -26.45
CA ARG A 5 -3.34 7.10 -27.57
C ARG A 5 -2.27 7.20 -28.66
N THR A 6 -0.99 7.28 -28.29
CA THR A 6 0.13 7.37 -29.23
C THR A 6 0.32 6.07 -30.02
N ILE A 7 0.16 4.91 -29.39
CA ILE A 7 0.25 3.60 -30.07
C ILE A 7 -0.93 3.41 -31.03
N CYS A 8 -2.15 3.77 -30.64
CA CYS A 8 -3.33 3.72 -31.50
C CYS A 8 -3.16 4.65 -32.74
N PHE A 9 -2.65 5.86 -32.54
CA PHE A 9 -2.33 6.79 -33.63
C PHE A 9 -1.23 6.26 -34.55
N ILE A 10 -0.20 5.62 -34.01
CA ILE A 10 0.87 5.03 -34.83
C ILE A 10 0.36 3.85 -35.64
N ILE A 11 -0.47 2.98 -35.08
CA ILE A 11 -1.08 1.85 -35.81
C ILE A 11 -2.01 2.34 -36.90
N ILE A 12 -2.87 3.31 -36.62
CA ILE A 12 -3.76 3.93 -37.63
C ILE A 12 -2.94 4.61 -38.72
N ALA A 13 -1.88 5.35 -38.37
CA ALA A 13 -1.01 6.02 -39.33
C ALA A 13 -0.20 5.03 -40.18
N LEU A 14 0.25 3.91 -39.60
CA LEU A 14 0.93 2.84 -40.37
C LEU A 14 -0.04 2.12 -41.31
N SER A 15 -1.26 1.83 -40.86
CA SER A 15 -2.31 1.23 -41.68
C SER A 15 -2.71 2.13 -42.85
N LEU A 16 -2.86 3.44 -42.60
CA LEU A 16 -3.15 4.43 -43.67
C LEU A 16 -1.97 4.60 -44.62
N LYS A 17 -0.72 4.57 -44.17
CA LYS A 17 0.47 4.59 -45.04
C LYS A 17 0.60 3.32 -45.86
N LEU A 18 0.25 2.15 -45.32
CA LEU A 18 0.23 0.89 -46.07
C LEU A 18 -0.83 0.91 -47.17
N ILE A 19 -2.03 1.38 -46.88
CA ILE A 19 -3.13 1.54 -47.84
C ILE A 19 -2.71 2.55 -48.92
N HIS A 20 -2.05 3.64 -48.58
CA HIS A 20 -1.58 4.66 -49.54
C HIS A 20 -0.44 4.14 -50.44
N ALA A 21 0.52 3.38 -49.90
CA ALA A 21 1.60 2.76 -50.64
C ALA A 21 1.13 1.69 -51.64
N VAL A 22 0.09 0.92 -51.24
CA VAL A 22 -0.58 -0.08 -52.13
C VAL A 22 -1.30 0.62 -53.28
N ARG A 23 -1.92 1.78 -53.01
CA ARG A 23 -2.67 2.56 -54.05
C ARG A 23 -1.73 3.18 -55.08
N GLN A 24 -0.50 3.52 -54.74
CA GLN A 24 0.49 4.11 -55.67
C GLN A 24 1.22 3.08 -56.56
N ARG A 25 1.22 1.77 -56.20
CA ARG A 25 1.91 0.74 -57.01
C ARG A 25 1.06 -0.04 -57.99
N GLY A 26 -0.24 0.31 -58.16
CA GLY A 26 -1.10 -0.30 -59.18
C GLY A 26 -1.36 -1.80 -59.02
N THR A 27 -0.94 -2.41 -57.91
CA THR A 27 -1.12 -3.83 -57.63
C THR A 27 -2.43 -4.01 -56.87
N VAL A 28 -3.44 -4.61 -57.50
CA VAL A 28 -4.68 -4.99 -56.84
C VAL A 28 -4.39 -6.20 -55.97
N ILE A 29 -4.10 -5.97 -54.68
CA ILE A 29 -4.09 -7.07 -53.70
C ILE A 29 -5.57 -7.36 -53.40
N ARG A 30 -6.12 -8.44 -53.98
CA ARG A 30 -7.38 -9.01 -53.52
C ARG A 30 -7.12 -9.61 -52.12
N PHE A 31 -7.51 -8.89 -51.10
CA PHE A 31 -7.67 -9.53 -49.79
C PHE A 31 -8.84 -10.48 -49.92
N ASP A 32 -8.58 -11.78 -49.86
CA ASP A 32 -9.65 -12.76 -49.72
C ASP A 32 -10.45 -12.44 -48.45
N PHE A 33 -11.77 -12.66 -48.57
CA PHE A 33 -12.70 -12.48 -47.43
C PHE A 33 -12.17 -13.11 -46.14
N LEU A 34 -11.40 -14.18 -46.26
CA LEU A 34 -10.69 -14.86 -45.16
C LEU A 34 -9.58 -13.99 -44.54
N GLY A 35 -8.84 -13.23 -45.33
CA GLY A 35 -7.79 -12.33 -44.84
C GLY A 35 -8.35 -11.14 -44.04
N ILE A 36 -9.50 -10.61 -44.49
CA ILE A 36 -10.21 -9.53 -43.79
C ILE A 36 -10.80 -10.09 -42.48
N LEU A 37 -11.38 -11.29 -42.49
CA LEU A 37 -11.89 -11.98 -41.31
C LEU A 37 -10.77 -12.31 -40.33
N LEU A 38 -9.60 -12.76 -40.77
CA LEU A 38 -8.43 -13.00 -39.90
C LEU A 38 -7.89 -11.72 -39.28
N ILE A 39 -7.79 -10.64 -40.07
CA ILE A 39 -7.36 -9.33 -39.55
C ILE A 39 -8.37 -8.79 -38.53
N THR A 40 -9.69 -8.90 -38.83
CA THR A 40 -10.75 -8.47 -37.91
C THR A 40 -10.78 -9.35 -36.64
N TYR A 41 -10.56 -10.66 -36.78
CA TYR A 41 -10.45 -11.59 -35.69
C TYR A 41 -9.19 -11.33 -34.84
N TYR A 42 -8.02 -11.07 -35.46
CA TYR A 42 -6.81 -10.68 -34.75
C TYR A 42 -6.93 -9.30 -34.08
N LEU A 43 -7.58 -8.34 -34.74
CA LEU A 43 -7.89 -7.03 -34.15
C LEU A 43 -8.91 -7.17 -33.02
N SER A 44 -9.91 -8.04 -33.15
CA SER A 44 -10.84 -8.34 -32.05
C SER A 44 -10.20 -9.13 -30.92
N LEU A 45 -9.26 -10.04 -31.20
CA LEU A 45 -8.43 -10.69 -30.18
C LEU A 45 -7.50 -9.70 -29.48
N ILE A 46 -6.88 -8.78 -30.20
CA ILE A 46 -6.05 -7.72 -29.62
C ILE A 46 -6.92 -6.75 -28.82
N THR A 47 -8.11 -6.39 -29.27
CA THR A 47 -9.07 -5.58 -28.51
C THR A 47 -9.70 -6.36 -27.36
N TYR A 48 -9.89 -7.66 -27.48
CA TYR A 48 -10.36 -8.54 -26.40
C TYR A 48 -9.25 -8.84 -25.38
N GLN A 49 -7.99 -8.99 -25.80
CA GLN A 49 -6.83 -9.03 -24.91
C GLN A 49 -6.48 -7.66 -24.30
N MET A 50 -6.99 -6.57 -24.86
CA MET A 50 -7.05 -5.25 -24.25
C MET A 50 -8.37 -5.05 -23.47
N SER A 51 -9.03 -6.12 -23.01
CA SER A 51 -9.99 -6.09 -21.91
C SER A 51 -9.27 -5.37 -20.77
N THR A 52 -9.65 -4.15 -20.52
CA THR A 52 -9.05 -3.31 -19.50
C THR A 52 -9.19 -4.05 -18.19
N GLN A 53 -8.05 -4.48 -17.63
CA GLN A 53 -8.03 -5.07 -16.30
C GLN A 53 -8.86 -4.16 -15.38
N PRO A 54 -9.78 -4.68 -14.58
CA PRO A 54 -10.60 -3.84 -13.70
C PRO A 54 -9.71 -2.96 -12.83
N LYS A 55 -10.15 -1.75 -12.54
CA LYS A 55 -9.42 -0.89 -11.63
C LYS A 55 -9.50 -1.48 -10.22
N ILE A 56 -8.36 -1.68 -9.57
CA ILE A 56 -8.26 -2.20 -8.20
C ILE A 56 -8.10 -1.00 -7.27
N ILE A 57 -9.11 -0.77 -6.46
CA ILE A 57 -9.22 0.36 -5.54
C ILE A 57 -8.96 -0.15 -4.13
N VAL A 58 -7.86 0.27 -3.53
CA VAL A 58 -7.43 -0.21 -2.21
C VAL A 58 -7.63 0.89 -1.18
N LEU A 59 -8.52 0.68 -0.21
CA LEU A 59 -8.60 1.47 1.02
C LEU A 59 -7.61 0.85 2.00
N ASP A 60 -6.56 1.58 2.35
CA ASP A 60 -5.44 1.07 3.15
C ASP A 60 -5.46 1.68 4.55
N ASP A 61 -5.63 0.84 5.55
CA ASP A 61 -5.76 1.27 6.95
C ASP A 61 -4.41 1.63 7.60
N ASP A 62 -3.29 1.42 6.90
CA ASP A 62 -1.93 1.65 7.41
C ASP A 62 -0.97 2.06 6.28
N PRO A 63 -0.13 3.09 6.44
CA PRO A 63 0.75 3.61 5.39
C PRO A 63 1.80 2.62 4.88
N THR A 64 1.98 1.49 5.56
CA THR A 64 2.91 0.44 5.17
C THR A 64 2.24 -0.69 4.38
N GLY A 65 0.97 -0.54 4.01
CA GLY A 65 0.15 -1.56 3.36
C GLY A 65 0.49 -1.89 1.92
N SER A 66 1.10 -0.96 1.22
CA SER A 66 1.45 -1.05 -0.20
C SER A 66 2.75 -1.81 -0.51
N GLN A 67 3.25 -2.58 0.44
CA GLN A 67 4.62 -3.11 0.43
C GLN A 67 4.91 -4.17 -0.64
N THR A 68 3.93 -4.78 -1.29
CA THR A 68 4.14 -5.86 -2.29
C THR A 68 3.90 -5.43 -3.73
N VAL A 69 3.56 -4.18 -3.96
CA VAL A 69 3.29 -3.63 -5.30
C VAL A 69 4.18 -2.43 -5.61
N HIS A 70 4.14 -1.94 -6.84
CA HIS A 70 4.99 -0.83 -7.29
C HIS A 70 4.32 -0.01 -8.40
N SER A 71 4.91 1.10 -8.77
CA SER A 71 4.52 1.97 -9.90
C SER A 71 3.13 2.59 -9.81
N CYS A 72 2.35 2.29 -8.78
CA CYS A 72 1.00 2.81 -8.58
C CYS A 72 0.96 4.07 -7.72
N LEU A 73 -0.19 4.74 -7.69
CA LEU A 73 -0.41 5.90 -6.84
C LEU A 73 -0.80 5.48 -5.42
N LEU A 74 -0.26 6.20 -4.45
CA LEU A 74 -0.70 6.24 -3.07
C LEU A 74 -1.31 7.64 -2.83
N LEU A 75 -2.60 7.69 -2.50
CA LEU A 75 -3.35 8.92 -2.25
C LEU A 75 -3.47 9.16 -0.75
N MET A 76 -3.06 10.33 -0.26
CA MET A 76 -3.17 10.76 1.13
C MET A 76 -4.39 11.65 1.38
N GLN A 77 -5.07 12.04 0.31
CA GLN A 77 -6.34 12.77 0.34
C GLN A 77 -7.35 12.04 -0.54
N TRP A 78 -8.63 12.17 -0.24
CA TRP A 78 -9.70 11.43 -0.92
C TRP A 78 -10.87 12.34 -1.36
N ASP A 79 -10.58 13.62 -1.63
CA ASP A 79 -11.51 14.44 -2.39
C ASP A 79 -11.69 13.88 -3.81
N VAL A 80 -12.80 14.21 -4.45
CA VAL A 80 -13.18 13.65 -5.76
C VAL A 80 -12.07 13.83 -6.81
N GLU A 81 -11.42 14.99 -6.85
CA GLU A 81 -10.35 15.26 -7.83
C GLU A 81 -9.10 14.42 -7.57
N THR A 82 -8.76 14.17 -6.30
CA THR A 82 -7.64 13.27 -5.96
C THR A 82 -7.96 11.82 -6.34
N LEU A 83 -9.18 11.36 -6.05
CA LEU A 83 -9.61 10.01 -6.41
C LEU A 83 -9.62 9.79 -7.93
N ARG A 84 -9.99 10.81 -8.70
CA ARG A 84 -9.92 10.78 -10.17
C ARG A 84 -8.51 10.56 -10.69
N LEU A 85 -7.46 11.09 -10.01
CA LEU A 85 -6.06 10.80 -10.37
C LEU A 85 -5.75 9.30 -10.30
N GLY A 86 -6.21 8.63 -9.24
CA GLY A 86 -6.04 7.18 -9.08
C GLY A 86 -6.80 6.37 -10.12
N LEU A 87 -8.04 6.76 -10.40
CA LEU A 87 -8.89 6.10 -11.40
C LEU A 87 -8.37 6.27 -12.83
N ALA A 88 -7.82 7.44 -13.16
CA ALA A 88 -7.29 7.74 -14.48
C ALA A 88 -5.85 7.24 -14.71
N ASP A 89 -5.14 6.80 -13.67
CA ASP A 89 -3.77 6.30 -13.78
C ASP A 89 -3.71 5.05 -14.66
N ASP A 90 -2.65 4.90 -15.46
CA ASP A 90 -2.46 3.74 -16.34
C ASP A 90 -2.23 2.43 -15.57
N VAL A 91 -1.77 2.50 -14.33
CA VAL A 91 -1.56 1.33 -13.47
C VAL A 91 -2.91 0.83 -12.94
N PRO A 92 -3.20 -0.47 -13.00
CA PRO A 92 -4.53 -1.00 -12.67
C PRO A 92 -4.91 -0.89 -11.19
N ILE A 93 -3.97 -0.61 -10.31
CA ILE A 93 -4.16 -0.51 -8.86
C ILE A 93 -3.73 0.86 -8.33
N PHE A 94 -4.45 1.38 -7.35
CA PHE A 94 -4.02 2.53 -6.54
C PHE A 94 -4.53 2.40 -5.12
N PHE A 95 -3.89 3.11 -4.19
CA PHE A 95 -4.17 3.09 -2.77
C PHE A 95 -4.75 4.43 -2.31
N ILE A 96 -5.71 4.34 -1.41
CA ILE A 96 -6.26 5.45 -0.64
C ILE A 96 -5.85 5.19 0.82
N LEU A 97 -4.90 5.96 1.32
CA LEU A 97 -4.37 5.81 2.68
C LEU A 97 -5.34 6.44 3.68
N THR A 98 -6.22 5.63 4.24
CA THR A 98 -7.21 6.07 5.23
C THR A 98 -6.63 6.16 6.64
N ASN A 99 -5.58 5.40 6.94
CA ASN A 99 -4.94 5.30 8.27
C ASN A 99 -5.95 5.01 9.41
N THR A 100 -7.03 4.31 9.10
CA THR A 100 -8.16 4.05 10.00
C THR A 100 -7.80 3.14 11.17
N ARG A 101 -6.73 2.35 11.07
CA ARG A 101 -6.24 1.52 12.19
C ARG A 101 -5.85 2.34 13.42
N ALA A 102 -5.49 3.61 13.24
CA ALA A 102 -5.17 4.53 14.34
C ALA A 102 -6.41 5.21 14.97
N LEU A 103 -7.61 4.93 14.46
CA LEU A 103 -8.86 5.57 14.83
C LEU A 103 -9.74 4.66 15.69
N THR A 104 -10.77 5.24 16.32
CA THR A 104 -11.84 4.45 16.94
C THR A 104 -12.73 3.80 15.87
N PRO A 105 -13.47 2.73 16.16
CA PRO A 105 -14.40 2.10 15.20
C PRO A 105 -15.38 3.08 14.55
N THR A 106 -15.92 4.03 15.31
CA THR A 106 -16.85 5.04 14.79
C THR A 106 -16.14 5.99 13.81
N GLN A 107 -14.96 6.49 14.17
CA GLN A 107 -14.18 7.35 13.30
C GLN A 107 -13.73 6.61 12.03
N ALA A 108 -13.35 5.34 12.15
CA ALA A 108 -13.00 4.51 10.99
C ALA A 108 -14.18 4.33 10.04
N ALA A 109 -15.39 4.11 10.58
CA ALA A 109 -16.62 4.05 9.80
C ALA A 109 -16.90 5.38 9.07
N ASP A 110 -16.74 6.51 9.74
CA ASP A 110 -17.01 7.83 9.18
C ASP A 110 -16.01 8.17 8.05
N VAL A 111 -14.71 7.93 8.24
CA VAL A 111 -13.68 8.09 7.20
C VAL A 111 -13.96 7.17 6.02
N THR A 112 -14.26 5.88 6.26
CA THR A 112 -14.56 4.92 5.19
C THR A 112 -15.79 5.36 4.40
N ARG A 113 -16.82 5.89 5.06
CA ARG A 113 -18.03 6.42 4.42
C ARG A 113 -17.73 7.62 3.53
N GLU A 114 -16.97 8.59 4.03
CA GLU A 114 -16.57 9.76 3.27
C GLU A 114 -15.78 9.36 2.01
N VAL A 115 -14.78 8.47 2.16
CA VAL A 115 -14.01 7.93 1.04
C VAL A 115 -14.93 7.28 0.00
N CYS A 116 -15.85 6.41 0.42
CA CYS A 116 -16.75 5.70 -0.49
C CYS A 116 -17.71 6.66 -1.22
N GLN A 117 -18.25 7.68 -0.56
CA GLN A 117 -19.13 8.67 -1.18
C GLN A 117 -18.38 9.50 -2.24
N ASN A 118 -17.18 9.96 -1.93
CA ASN A 118 -16.33 10.67 -2.88
C ASN A 118 -15.89 9.75 -4.04
N LEU A 119 -15.55 8.50 -3.73
CA LEU A 119 -15.17 7.50 -4.72
C LEU A 119 -16.32 7.19 -5.70
N LYS A 120 -17.55 7.08 -5.21
CA LYS A 120 -18.74 6.90 -6.05
C LYS A 120 -18.89 8.04 -7.06
N SER A 121 -18.66 9.28 -6.60
CA SER A 121 -18.70 10.47 -7.46
C SER A 121 -17.56 10.47 -8.49
N ALA A 122 -16.34 10.08 -8.07
CA ALA A 122 -15.17 10.01 -8.95
C ALA A 122 -15.31 8.90 -10.01
N ILE A 123 -15.81 7.71 -9.63
CA ILE A 123 -16.09 6.59 -10.53
C ILE A 123 -17.09 7.00 -11.61
N ALA A 124 -18.17 7.69 -11.20
CA ALA A 124 -19.19 8.18 -12.15
C ALA A 124 -18.61 9.22 -13.11
N ALA A 125 -17.76 10.14 -12.61
CA ALA A 125 -17.13 11.18 -13.42
C ALA A 125 -16.14 10.62 -14.46
N GLU A 126 -15.38 9.55 -14.09
CA GLU A 126 -14.43 8.88 -15.01
C GLU A 126 -15.10 7.79 -15.88
N GLY A 127 -16.37 7.46 -15.63
CA GLY A 127 -17.11 6.44 -16.38
C GLY A 127 -16.56 5.03 -16.19
N ILE A 128 -15.92 4.76 -15.06
CA ILE A 128 -15.37 3.44 -14.72
C ILE A 128 -16.52 2.48 -14.41
N LYS A 129 -16.58 1.37 -15.11
CA LYS A 129 -17.61 0.34 -14.91
C LYS A 129 -17.07 -0.87 -14.15
N ASP A 130 -15.85 -1.27 -14.47
CA ASP A 130 -15.22 -2.48 -13.97
C ASP A 130 -14.16 -2.12 -12.92
N PHE A 131 -14.43 -2.46 -11.66
CA PHE A 131 -13.52 -2.23 -10.55
C PHE A 131 -13.69 -3.28 -9.47
N LEU A 132 -12.61 -3.53 -8.75
CA LEU A 132 -12.57 -4.33 -7.53
C LEU A 132 -12.23 -3.41 -6.37
N VAL A 133 -12.79 -3.70 -5.19
CA VAL A 133 -12.53 -2.93 -3.97
C VAL A 133 -11.84 -3.81 -2.95
N VAL A 134 -10.78 -3.29 -2.36
CA VAL A 134 -10.02 -3.98 -1.32
C VAL A 134 -9.97 -3.09 -0.07
N SER A 135 -10.51 -3.57 1.03
CA SER A 135 -10.23 -3.08 2.37
C SER A 135 -8.93 -3.75 2.85
N ARG A 136 -7.80 -3.10 2.60
CA ARG A 136 -6.49 -3.63 2.99
C ARG A 136 -6.26 -3.41 4.47
N SER A 137 -5.84 -4.47 5.16
CA SER A 137 -5.60 -4.43 6.60
C SER A 137 -4.43 -5.33 7.02
N ASP A 138 -4.26 -5.44 8.33
CA ASP A 138 -3.16 -6.18 8.93
C ASP A 138 -3.20 -7.68 8.63
N SER A 139 -2.04 -8.22 8.29
CA SER A 139 -1.88 -9.65 8.04
C SER A 139 -1.95 -10.54 9.30
N THR A 140 -2.11 -9.94 10.48
CA THR A 140 -2.35 -10.64 11.74
C THR A 140 -3.76 -10.42 12.28
N LEU A 141 -4.73 -10.19 11.36
CA LEU A 141 -6.18 -10.04 11.59
C LEU A 141 -6.60 -8.82 12.42
N ARG A 142 -5.69 -7.88 12.76
CA ARG A 142 -6.05 -6.63 13.43
C ARG A 142 -6.65 -5.63 12.44
N GLY A 143 -7.49 -4.74 12.94
CA GLY A 143 -8.16 -3.71 12.17
C GLY A 143 -9.68 -3.77 12.32
N HIS A 144 -10.38 -2.82 11.70
CA HIS A 144 -11.81 -2.61 11.92
C HIS A 144 -12.69 -3.52 11.03
N TYR A 145 -12.48 -4.84 11.06
CA TYR A 145 -13.41 -5.79 10.48
C TYR A 145 -14.53 -6.14 11.50
N PRO A 146 -15.82 -6.17 11.13
CA PRO A 146 -16.35 -5.93 9.77
C PRO A 146 -16.71 -4.46 9.48
N VAL A 147 -16.46 -3.52 10.38
CA VAL A 147 -16.92 -2.12 10.28
C VAL A 147 -16.60 -1.50 8.91
N GLU A 148 -15.36 -1.60 8.45
CA GLU A 148 -14.96 -1.01 7.17
C GLU A 148 -15.61 -1.73 5.98
N THR A 149 -15.64 -3.06 5.99
CA THR A 149 -16.27 -3.85 4.91
C THR A 149 -17.77 -3.63 4.84
N ASP A 150 -18.46 -3.49 6.00
CA ASP A 150 -19.89 -3.20 6.06
C ASP A 150 -20.21 -1.82 5.47
N VAL A 151 -19.39 -0.79 5.80
CA VAL A 151 -19.55 0.55 5.24
C VAL A 151 -19.31 0.55 3.74
N ILE A 152 -18.23 -0.09 3.26
CA ILE A 152 -17.94 -0.20 1.83
C ILE A 152 -19.10 -0.89 1.10
N ALA A 153 -19.59 -2.00 1.63
CA ALA A 153 -20.70 -2.74 1.04
C ALA A 153 -22.00 -1.91 1.00
N THR A 154 -22.24 -1.10 2.04
CA THR A 154 -23.42 -0.21 2.11
C THR A 154 -23.32 0.93 1.11
N GLU A 155 -22.19 1.63 1.05
CA GLU A 155 -22.04 2.85 0.25
C GLU A 155 -21.85 2.55 -1.25
N LEU A 156 -21.03 1.55 -1.60
CA LEU A 156 -20.77 1.20 -2.99
C LEU A 156 -21.74 0.14 -3.53
N GLY A 157 -22.28 -0.69 -2.67
CA GLY A 157 -23.36 -1.66 -2.92
C GLY A 157 -23.09 -2.70 -3.99
N GLY A 158 -24.02 -3.65 -4.11
CA GLY A 158 -24.05 -4.61 -5.20
C GLY A 158 -22.90 -5.61 -5.25
N PHE A 159 -22.28 -5.95 -4.12
CA PHE A 159 -21.29 -7.03 -4.05
C PHE A 159 -21.99 -8.40 -3.98
N ASP A 160 -21.45 -9.35 -4.75
CA ASP A 160 -21.91 -10.74 -4.72
C ASP A 160 -21.26 -11.49 -3.56
N ALA A 161 -19.99 -11.18 -3.26
CA ALA A 161 -19.28 -11.74 -2.12
C ALA A 161 -18.21 -10.77 -1.58
N HIS A 162 -17.82 -11.03 -0.31
CA HIS A 162 -16.61 -10.46 0.26
C HIS A 162 -15.69 -11.57 0.78
N PHE A 163 -14.38 -11.40 0.58
CA PHE A 163 -13.39 -12.43 0.91
C PHE A 163 -12.38 -11.95 1.94
N LEU A 164 -12.10 -12.81 2.94
CA LEU A 164 -10.97 -12.64 3.84
C LEU A 164 -9.76 -13.38 3.29
N THR A 165 -8.68 -12.64 2.99
CA THR A 165 -7.44 -13.17 2.42
C THR A 165 -6.24 -12.55 3.15
N PRO A 166 -5.98 -12.93 4.41
CA PRO A 166 -4.98 -12.28 5.26
C PRO A 166 -3.53 -12.68 4.95
N ALA A 167 -3.28 -13.47 3.91
CA ALA A 167 -1.95 -13.97 3.56
C ALA A 167 -0.96 -12.83 3.24
N PHE A 168 0.26 -12.97 3.81
CA PHE A 168 1.42 -12.12 3.54
C PHE A 168 2.68 -12.98 3.60
N PHE A 169 3.06 -13.53 2.46
CA PHE A 169 4.10 -14.56 2.37
C PHE A 169 5.49 -14.04 2.74
N GLU A 170 5.85 -12.81 2.32
CA GLU A 170 7.13 -12.20 2.68
C GLU A 170 7.26 -11.95 4.19
N GLY A 171 6.13 -11.83 4.87
CA GLY A 171 6.08 -11.73 6.34
C GLY A 171 5.84 -13.06 7.04
N GLY A 172 5.80 -14.19 6.32
CA GLY A 172 5.57 -15.50 6.90
C GLY A 172 4.13 -15.74 7.38
N ARG A 173 3.12 -15.17 6.69
CA ARG A 173 1.69 -15.37 7.02
C ARG A 173 1.03 -16.15 5.91
N ILE A 174 0.46 -17.30 6.28
CA ILE A 174 -0.23 -18.21 5.37
C ILE A 174 -1.61 -18.59 5.92
N THR A 175 -2.48 -19.07 5.04
CA THR A 175 -3.77 -19.68 5.44
C THR A 175 -3.87 -21.08 4.84
N ARG A 176 -4.12 -22.09 5.67
CA ARG A 176 -4.28 -23.47 5.28
C ARG A 176 -5.47 -24.10 6.03
N ASP A 177 -6.32 -24.81 5.32
CA ASP A 177 -7.55 -25.42 5.85
C ASP A 177 -8.43 -24.38 6.59
N SER A 178 -8.39 -23.13 6.11
CA SER A 178 -9.04 -21.94 6.69
C SER A 178 -8.48 -21.51 8.05
N VAL A 179 -7.33 -22.06 8.48
CA VAL A 179 -6.61 -21.59 9.67
C VAL A 179 -5.48 -20.66 9.25
N HIS A 180 -5.41 -19.50 9.89
CA HIS A 180 -4.37 -18.51 9.61
C HIS A 180 -3.18 -18.66 10.55
N TYR A 181 -1.98 -18.72 9.97
CA TYR A 181 -0.72 -18.99 10.68
C TYR A 181 0.30 -17.86 10.48
N LEU A 182 1.18 -17.73 11.45
CA LEU A 182 2.38 -16.91 11.42
C LEU A 182 3.61 -17.77 11.69
N PHE A 183 4.64 -17.68 10.84
CA PHE A 183 5.95 -18.26 11.09
C PHE A 183 6.79 -17.36 11.98
N ILE A 184 7.19 -17.86 13.15
CA ILE A 184 8.12 -17.21 14.07
C ILE A 184 9.32 -18.14 14.23
N ASP A 185 10.50 -17.70 13.87
CA ASP A 185 11.75 -18.48 13.92
C ASP A 185 11.64 -19.84 13.24
N GLY A 186 10.87 -19.92 12.14
CA GLY A 186 10.64 -21.15 11.37
C GLY A 186 9.58 -22.08 11.96
N VAL A 187 8.94 -21.70 13.07
CA VAL A 187 7.82 -22.46 13.67
C VAL A 187 6.49 -21.86 13.21
N GLU A 188 5.59 -22.72 12.74
CA GLU A 188 4.23 -22.37 12.36
C GLU A 188 3.35 -22.25 13.62
N ILE A 189 2.80 -21.07 13.87
CA ILE A 189 1.98 -20.78 15.04
C ILE A 189 0.63 -20.24 14.57
N PRO A 190 -0.51 -20.81 15.04
CA PRO A 190 -1.83 -20.20 14.79
C PRO A 190 -1.86 -18.77 15.32
N VAL A 191 -2.34 -17.83 14.49
CA VAL A 191 -2.18 -16.39 14.78
C VAL A 191 -2.85 -15.96 16.10
N HIS A 192 -3.90 -16.66 16.57
CA HIS A 192 -4.57 -16.36 17.84
C HIS A 192 -3.69 -16.67 19.08
N GLU A 193 -2.65 -17.48 18.93
CA GLU A 193 -1.71 -17.80 20.01
C GLU A 193 -0.60 -16.74 20.15
N THR A 194 -0.52 -15.82 19.18
CA THR A 194 0.50 -14.76 19.15
C THR A 194 0.13 -13.55 20.00
N GLU A 195 1.07 -12.63 20.20
CA GLU A 195 0.83 -11.34 20.87
C GLU A 195 -0.22 -10.48 20.13
N PHE A 196 -0.36 -10.64 18.81
CA PHE A 196 -1.27 -9.84 17.99
C PHE A 196 -2.74 -10.08 18.32
N ALA A 197 -3.11 -11.29 18.72
CA ALA A 197 -4.48 -11.62 19.14
C ALA A 197 -4.86 -11.00 20.50
N ARG A 198 -3.86 -10.61 21.29
CA ARG A 198 -4.04 -9.96 22.60
C ARG A 198 -4.03 -8.43 22.50
N ASP A 199 -4.16 -7.89 21.31
CA ASP A 199 -4.28 -6.44 21.08
C ASP A 199 -5.49 -5.88 21.87
N SER A 200 -5.30 -4.75 22.55
CA SER A 200 -6.33 -4.16 23.43
C SER A 200 -7.53 -3.58 22.65
N VAL A 201 -7.39 -3.35 21.35
CA VAL A 201 -8.44 -2.76 20.48
C VAL A 201 -8.98 -3.80 19.51
N PHE A 202 -8.10 -4.59 18.91
CA PHE A 202 -8.42 -5.52 17.80
C PHE A 202 -8.37 -6.99 18.20
N GLY A 203 -8.27 -7.31 19.49
CA GLY A 203 -8.15 -8.67 19.99
C GLY A 203 -9.18 -9.65 19.42
N TYR A 204 -8.79 -10.91 19.31
CA TYR A 204 -9.61 -12.00 18.77
C TYR A 204 -9.16 -13.35 19.38
N SER A 205 -10.02 -14.37 19.26
CA SER A 205 -9.82 -15.66 19.92
C SER A 205 -9.56 -16.82 18.94
N HIS A 206 -9.78 -16.62 17.63
CA HIS A 206 -9.76 -17.71 16.66
C HIS A 206 -8.82 -17.45 15.49
N SER A 207 -8.01 -18.45 15.10
CA SER A 207 -7.25 -18.49 13.85
C SER A 207 -7.99 -19.20 12.72
N TYR A 208 -8.99 -20.05 13.04
CA TYR A 208 -9.90 -20.61 12.08
C TYR A 208 -10.81 -19.49 11.60
N LEU A 209 -10.64 -19.10 10.35
CA LEU A 209 -11.24 -17.87 9.82
C LEU A 209 -12.78 -17.85 9.85
N PRO A 210 -13.52 -18.96 9.65
CA PRO A 210 -14.97 -18.95 9.85
C PRO A 210 -15.38 -18.56 11.29
N ASP A 211 -14.72 -19.10 12.31
CA ASP A 211 -14.99 -18.75 13.71
C ASP A 211 -14.57 -17.30 14.00
N TYR A 212 -13.45 -16.84 13.43
CA TYR A 212 -13.05 -15.43 13.50
C TYR A 212 -14.13 -14.50 12.90
N VAL A 213 -14.71 -14.86 11.75
CA VAL A 213 -15.80 -14.10 11.12
C VAL A 213 -17.01 -14.06 12.03
N GLU A 214 -17.43 -15.19 12.59
CA GLU A 214 -18.56 -15.24 13.52
C GLU A 214 -18.29 -14.37 14.76
N GLU A 215 -17.11 -14.48 15.37
CA GLU A 215 -16.68 -13.68 16.52
C GLU A 215 -16.75 -12.18 16.19
N LYS A 216 -16.10 -11.75 15.11
CA LYS A 216 -15.96 -10.33 14.78
C LYS A 216 -17.25 -9.69 14.27
N THR A 217 -18.13 -10.46 13.66
CA THR A 217 -19.45 -9.98 13.22
C THR A 217 -20.52 -10.04 14.33
N GLY A 218 -20.17 -10.52 15.53
CA GLY A 218 -21.12 -10.72 16.61
C GLY A 218 -22.21 -11.70 16.22
N SER A 219 -21.82 -12.79 15.57
CA SER A 219 -22.68 -13.84 15.05
C SER A 219 -23.72 -13.41 14.00
N LYS A 220 -23.55 -12.26 13.34
CA LYS A 220 -24.36 -11.89 12.16
C LYS A 220 -24.09 -12.82 10.98
N ILE A 221 -22.83 -13.26 10.83
CA ILE A 221 -22.42 -14.30 9.89
C ILE A 221 -21.99 -15.49 10.74
N LYS A 222 -22.63 -16.64 10.55
CA LYS A 222 -22.29 -17.86 11.25
C LYS A 222 -21.09 -18.53 10.59
N ALA A 223 -20.27 -19.24 11.38
CA ALA A 223 -19.11 -19.94 10.86
C ALA A 223 -19.49 -20.98 9.78
N GLU A 224 -20.65 -21.62 9.92
CA GLU A 224 -21.20 -22.58 8.96
C GLU A 224 -21.65 -21.94 7.64
N ASP A 225 -21.96 -20.64 7.62
CA ASP A 225 -22.37 -19.88 6.44
C ASP A 225 -21.18 -19.30 5.67
N VAL A 226 -19.95 -19.44 6.18
CA VAL A 226 -18.76 -18.90 5.55
C VAL A 226 -18.25 -19.88 4.48
N GLU A 227 -18.20 -19.43 3.24
CA GLU A 227 -17.63 -20.20 2.13
C GLU A 227 -16.11 -20.37 2.29
N ARG A 228 -15.65 -21.60 2.14
CA ARG A 228 -14.23 -21.95 2.31
C ARG A 228 -13.61 -22.29 0.97
N PHE A 229 -12.65 -21.49 0.53
CA PHE A 229 -11.85 -21.74 -0.67
C PHE A 229 -10.54 -22.38 -0.27
N LEU A 230 -10.53 -23.70 -0.22
CA LEU A 230 -9.38 -24.51 0.21
C LEU A 230 -8.35 -24.66 -0.90
N LEU A 231 -7.10 -24.97 -0.57
CA LEU A 231 -6.02 -25.14 -1.55
C LEU A 231 -6.34 -26.14 -2.67
N PRO A 232 -6.94 -27.32 -2.41
CA PRO A 232 -7.34 -28.22 -3.48
C PRO A 232 -8.34 -27.63 -4.47
N ASP A 233 -9.33 -26.88 -3.95
CA ASP A 233 -10.36 -26.21 -4.76
C ASP A 233 -9.71 -25.11 -5.62
N ILE A 234 -8.90 -24.25 -5.00
CA ILE A 234 -8.18 -23.17 -5.68
C ILE A 234 -7.33 -23.71 -6.83
N ARG A 235 -6.55 -24.78 -6.56
CA ARG A 235 -5.67 -25.40 -7.55
C ARG A 235 -6.41 -26.13 -8.67
N SER A 236 -7.69 -26.48 -8.45
CA SER A 236 -8.56 -27.12 -9.45
C SER A 236 -9.41 -26.14 -10.26
N GLY A 237 -9.50 -24.87 -9.81
CA GLY A 237 -10.34 -23.83 -10.37
C GLY A 237 -11.61 -23.60 -9.57
N THR A 238 -11.99 -22.32 -9.39
CA THR A 238 -13.06 -21.89 -8.49
C THR A 238 -14.17 -21.10 -9.19
N GLN A 239 -14.12 -20.94 -10.52
CA GLN A 239 -15.01 -20.06 -11.28
C GLN A 239 -16.48 -20.38 -11.07
N GLU A 240 -16.88 -21.67 -11.17
CA GLU A 240 -18.28 -22.07 -10.97
C GLU A 240 -18.81 -21.69 -9.59
N ARG A 241 -17.99 -21.90 -8.54
CA ARG A 241 -18.35 -21.50 -7.17
C ARG A 241 -18.46 -19.98 -7.05
N LEU A 242 -17.51 -19.24 -7.61
CA LEU A 242 -17.53 -17.77 -7.61
C LEU A 242 -18.77 -17.19 -8.32
N LEU A 243 -19.18 -17.80 -9.44
CA LEU A 243 -20.39 -17.42 -10.16
C LEU A 243 -21.67 -17.66 -9.36
N SER A 244 -21.69 -18.67 -8.49
CA SER A 244 -22.88 -18.99 -7.66
C SER A 244 -23.07 -18.03 -6.48
N LEU A 245 -22.04 -17.30 -6.06
CA LEU A 245 -22.11 -16.39 -4.90
C LEU A 245 -23.03 -15.21 -5.18
N GLN A 246 -23.76 -14.75 -4.14
CA GLN A 246 -24.67 -13.62 -4.22
C GLN A 246 -24.91 -13.00 -2.83
N GLY A 247 -25.42 -11.75 -2.80
CA GLY A 247 -25.86 -11.14 -1.56
C GLY A 247 -24.75 -10.80 -0.56
N ASN A 248 -23.54 -10.51 -1.07
CA ASN A 248 -22.34 -10.21 -0.27
C ASN A 248 -21.93 -11.39 0.66
N GLN A 249 -22.06 -12.61 0.16
CA GLN A 249 -21.70 -13.83 0.89
C GLN A 249 -20.22 -13.78 1.33
N CYS A 250 -19.96 -14.21 2.57
CA CYS A 250 -18.63 -14.21 3.14
C CYS A 250 -17.82 -15.45 2.67
N GLY A 251 -16.62 -15.24 2.18
CA GLY A 251 -15.68 -16.31 1.85
C GLY A 251 -14.32 -16.12 2.55
N VAL A 252 -13.68 -17.23 2.88
CA VAL A 252 -12.29 -17.27 3.37
C VAL A 252 -11.42 -18.05 2.39
N VAL A 253 -10.20 -17.54 2.16
CA VAL A 253 -9.36 -18.03 1.08
C VAL A 253 -8.03 -18.53 1.61
N ASP A 254 -7.71 -19.78 1.31
CA ASP A 254 -6.42 -20.37 1.62
C ASP A 254 -5.32 -19.84 0.67
N GLY A 255 -4.09 -19.81 1.16
CA GLY A 255 -2.91 -19.49 0.38
C GLY A 255 -1.65 -19.75 1.18
N GLU A 256 -0.81 -20.63 0.66
CA GLU A 256 0.51 -20.96 1.23
C GLU A 256 1.65 -20.27 0.47
N LYS A 257 1.42 -19.96 -0.79
CA LYS A 257 2.40 -19.32 -1.68
C LYS A 257 1.71 -18.41 -2.70
N GLN A 258 2.46 -17.51 -3.29
CA GLN A 258 1.93 -16.55 -4.25
C GLN A 258 1.17 -17.22 -5.40
N ALA A 259 1.64 -18.37 -5.90
CA ALA A 259 1.00 -19.09 -6.98
C ALA A 259 -0.44 -19.56 -6.66
N ASP A 260 -0.77 -19.83 -5.39
CA ASP A 260 -2.13 -20.19 -5.00
C ASP A 260 -3.07 -18.99 -5.17
N LEU A 261 -2.64 -17.79 -4.73
CA LEU A 261 -3.40 -16.56 -4.91
C LEU A 261 -3.42 -16.11 -6.39
N ASP A 262 -2.38 -16.42 -7.18
CA ASP A 262 -2.37 -16.11 -8.62
C ASP A 262 -3.50 -16.86 -9.34
N ILE A 263 -3.71 -18.15 -9.00
CA ILE A 263 -4.80 -18.97 -9.55
C ILE A 263 -6.16 -18.40 -9.10
N PHE A 264 -6.34 -18.18 -7.80
CA PHE A 264 -7.59 -17.63 -7.28
C PHE A 264 -7.93 -16.26 -7.90
N CYS A 265 -6.96 -15.35 -7.98
CA CYS A 265 -7.16 -14.04 -8.60
C CYS A 265 -7.43 -14.12 -10.12
N GLN A 266 -6.89 -15.13 -10.81
CA GLN A 266 -7.23 -15.36 -12.20
C GLN A 266 -8.71 -15.70 -12.36
N ASP A 267 -9.26 -16.56 -11.51
CA ASP A 267 -10.67 -16.92 -11.50
C ASP A 267 -11.54 -15.72 -11.10
N ILE A 268 -11.15 -14.95 -10.06
CA ILE A 268 -11.82 -13.69 -9.66
C ILE A 268 -11.93 -12.72 -10.84
N LEU A 269 -10.83 -12.48 -11.55
CA LEU A 269 -10.81 -11.54 -12.67
C LEU A 269 -11.67 -12.03 -13.84
N ALA A 270 -11.68 -13.34 -14.11
CA ALA A 270 -12.52 -13.94 -15.14
C ALA A 270 -14.01 -13.77 -14.81
N VAL A 271 -14.41 -14.10 -13.59
CA VAL A 271 -15.81 -14.01 -13.13
C VAL A 271 -16.25 -12.55 -12.94
N ALA A 272 -15.37 -11.65 -12.56
CA ALA A 272 -15.66 -10.22 -12.53
C ALA A 272 -15.92 -9.65 -13.93
N ALA A 273 -15.24 -10.16 -14.96
CA ALA A 273 -15.51 -9.78 -16.36
C ALA A 273 -16.91 -10.26 -16.85
N GLU A 274 -17.51 -11.24 -16.18
CA GLU A 274 -18.90 -11.67 -16.41
C GLU A 274 -19.94 -10.85 -15.62
N GLY A 275 -19.49 -9.82 -14.88
CA GLY A 275 -20.35 -8.87 -14.17
C GLY A 275 -20.49 -9.13 -12.66
N LYS A 276 -19.82 -10.13 -12.11
CA LYS A 276 -19.76 -10.34 -10.65
C LYS A 276 -18.92 -9.27 -9.96
N ARG A 277 -19.32 -8.88 -8.77
CA ARG A 277 -18.66 -7.84 -7.99
C ARG A 277 -18.16 -8.37 -6.66
N PHE A 278 -16.88 -8.14 -6.38
CA PHE A 278 -16.23 -8.66 -5.19
C PHE A 278 -15.58 -7.56 -4.36
N LEU A 279 -15.69 -7.73 -3.04
CA LEU A 279 -15.00 -6.95 -2.02
C LEU A 279 -13.98 -7.86 -1.32
N PHE A 280 -12.82 -7.33 -0.98
CA PHE A 280 -11.79 -8.09 -0.28
C PHE A 280 -11.43 -7.42 1.04
N ARG A 281 -11.33 -8.22 2.11
CA ARG A 281 -10.60 -7.89 3.32
C ARG A 281 -9.28 -8.64 3.24
N SER A 282 -8.19 -7.96 2.92
CA SER A 282 -6.96 -8.66 2.60
C SER A 282 -5.72 -8.03 3.22
N ALA A 283 -4.65 -8.81 3.31
CA ALA A 283 -3.30 -8.33 3.46
C ALA A 283 -2.61 -8.17 2.09
N ALA A 284 -1.29 -8.03 2.09
CA ALA A 284 -0.55 -7.55 0.93
C ALA A 284 -0.44 -8.56 -0.23
N SER A 285 -0.35 -9.87 0.03
CA SER A 285 -0.06 -10.86 -1.04
C SER A 285 -1.17 -10.97 -2.09
N LEU A 286 -2.44 -10.75 -1.71
CA LEU A 286 -3.55 -10.73 -2.67
C LEU A 286 -3.38 -9.61 -3.70
N LEU A 287 -2.89 -8.44 -3.27
CA LEU A 287 -2.71 -7.28 -4.14
C LEU A 287 -1.69 -7.53 -5.24
N THR A 288 -0.64 -8.29 -4.94
CA THR A 288 0.35 -8.73 -5.94
C THR A 288 -0.31 -9.53 -7.06
N SER A 289 -1.15 -10.51 -6.71
CA SER A 289 -1.87 -11.36 -7.66
C SER A 289 -2.94 -10.61 -8.45
N LEU A 290 -3.70 -9.73 -7.79
CA LEU A 290 -4.71 -8.90 -8.47
C LEU A 290 -4.10 -7.91 -9.45
N ALA A 291 -3.03 -7.21 -9.04
CA ALA A 291 -2.43 -6.15 -9.83
C ALA A 291 -1.61 -6.64 -11.04
N LYS A 292 -1.00 -7.83 -10.94
CA LYS A 292 -0.18 -8.46 -12.00
C LYS A 292 0.88 -7.52 -12.60
N LEU A 293 1.53 -6.71 -11.77
CA LEU A 293 2.47 -5.68 -12.23
C LEU A 293 3.82 -6.23 -12.71
N GLY A 294 4.09 -7.51 -12.48
CA GLY A 294 5.39 -8.10 -12.76
C GLY A 294 6.47 -7.66 -11.77
N LYS A 295 7.73 -7.65 -12.23
CA LYS A 295 8.86 -7.23 -11.40
C LYS A 295 8.93 -5.71 -11.31
N GLN A 296 9.32 -5.18 -10.15
CA GLN A 296 9.55 -3.75 -10.00
C GLN A 296 10.63 -3.25 -10.97
N PRO A 297 10.49 -2.02 -11.50
CA PRO A 297 11.34 -1.50 -12.59
C PRO A 297 12.82 -1.41 -12.21
N ILE A 298 13.13 -0.99 -10.98
CA ILE A 298 14.48 -0.87 -10.45
C ILE A 298 14.60 -1.82 -9.25
N PRO A 299 15.55 -2.76 -9.25
CA PRO A 299 15.73 -3.68 -8.13
C PRO A 299 16.19 -2.93 -6.87
N ALA A 300 15.92 -3.52 -5.70
CA ALA A 300 16.13 -2.91 -4.39
C ALA A 300 17.53 -2.34 -4.18
N GLU A 301 18.55 -3.03 -4.71
CA GLU A 301 19.96 -2.66 -4.59
C GLU A 301 20.34 -1.43 -5.42
N LYS A 302 19.49 -1.07 -6.40
CA LYS A 302 19.72 0.06 -7.32
C LYS A 302 18.78 1.23 -7.08
N MET A 303 17.98 1.22 -6.04
CA MET A 303 17.00 2.28 -5.80
C MET A 303 17.59 3.67 -5.54
N ALA A 304 18.90 3.77 -5.31
CA ALA A 304 19.63 5.04 -5.36
C ALA A 304 19.50 5.78 -6.71
N GLU A 305 19.18 5.07 -7.80
CA GLU A 305 18.93 5.69 -9.11
C GLU A 305 17.74 6.66 -9.11
N TYR A 306 16.85 6.57 -8.11
CA TYR A 306 15.75 7.51 -7.95
C TYR A 306 16.13 8.82 -7.26
N LYS A 307 17.36 8.96 -6.75
CA LYS A 307 17.81 10.19 -6.07
C LYS A 307 17.84 11.36 -7.06
N PRO A 308 17.22 12.51 -6.74
CA PRO A 308 17.27 13.67 -7.62
C PRO A 308 18.60 14.41 -7.58
N THR A 309 19.40 14.21 -6.53
CA THR A 309 20.69 14.86 -6.30
C THR A 309 21.70 13.91 -5.65
N SER A 310 22.99 14.30 -5.63
CA SER A 310 24.05 13.62 -4.88
C SER A 310 24.29 14.22 -3.48
N LYS A 311 23.42 15.12 -3.02
CA LYS A 311 23.50 15.76 -1.72
C LYS A 311 23.17 14.76 -0.59
N PRO A 312 23.45 15.10 0.68
CA PRO A 312 23.03 14.26 1.80
C PRO A 312 21.54 13.99 1.82
N GLY A 313 21.14 12.78 2.25
CA GLY A 313 19.76 12.45 2.60
C GLY A 313 19.50 12.64 4.09
N VAL A 314 18.28 12.34 4.54
CA VAL A 314 17.88 12.45 5.93
C VAL A 314 17.22 11.16 6.41
N VAL A 315 17.47 10.78 7.65
CA VAL A 315 16.77 9.69 8.33
C VAL A 315 16.00 10.25 9.52
N LEU A 316 14.70 9.94 9.60
CA LEU A 316 13.82 10.32 10.71
C LEU A 316 13.29 9.07 11.41
N VAL A 317 13.58 8.92 12.71
CA VAL A 317 13.21 7.76 13.54
C VAL A 317 12.30 8.21 14.67
N GLY A 318 10.98 8.11 14.46
CA GLY A 318 9.99 8.45 15.49
C GLY A 318 9.57 7.27 16.37
N SER A 319 9.71 6.05 15.87
CA SER A 319 9.34 4.84 16.60
C SER A 319 10.34 4.53 17.73
N HIS A 320 9.84 4.19 18.92
CA HIS A 320 10.64 3.82 20.11
C HIS A 320 10.59 2.33 20.45
N VAL A 321 9.96 1.49 19.61
CA VAL A 321 9.91 0.04 19.85
C VAL A 321 11.33 -0.56 19.88
N GLN A 322 11.54 -1.62 20.65
CA GLN A 322 12.84 -2.24 20.89
C GLN A 322 13.59 -2.59 19.59
N LYS A 323 12.89 -3.17 18.59
CA LYS A 323 13.48 -3.47 17.27
C LYS A 323 14.01 -2.21 16.59
N THR A 324 13.27 -1.10 16.60
CA THR A 324 13.73 0.18 16.03
C THR A 324 14.96 0.70 16.77
N THR A 325 15.01 0.56 18.11
CA THR A 325 16.18 0.98 18.90
C THR A 325 17.43 0.18 18.52
N GLN A 326 17.30 -1.14 18.32
CA GLN A 326 18.39 -1.98 17.82
C GLN A 326 18.86 -1.56 16.43
N GLN A 327 17.91 -1.34 15.49
CA GLN A 327 18.21 -0.91 14.14
C GLN A 327 18.86 0.47 14.08
N LEU A 328 18.43 1.41 14.91
CA LEU A 328 19.05 2.72 15.06
C LEU A 328 20.50 2.59 15.54
N GLY A 329 20.75 1.73 16.53
CA GLY A 329 22.10 1.46 17.04
C GLY A 329 23.08 0.98 15.95
N GLU A 330 22.63 0.13 15.01
CA GLU A 330 23.43 -0.31 13.86
C GLU A 330 23.58 0.78 12.80
N LEU A 331 22.56 1.59 12.57
CA LEU A 331 22.65 2.73 11.66
C LEU A 331 23.66 3.78 12.12
N LEU A 332 23.68 4.11 13.42
CA LEU A 332 24.57 5.12 13.96
C LEU A 332 26.06 4.75 13.90
N LYS A 333 26.38 3.48 13.63
CA LYS A 333 27.76 3.01 13.36
C LYS A 333 28.18 3.23 11.90
N GLN A 334 27.26 3.57 11.01
CA GLN A 334 27.56 3.71 9.59
C GLN A 334 28.34 5.01 9.30
N PRO A 335 29.23 5.00 8.30
CA PRO A 335 29.95 6.20 7.91
C PRO A 335 29.01 7.27 7.34
N GLY A 336 29.36 8.53 7.53
CA GLY A 336 28.63 9.65 6.94
C GLY A 336 27.33 10.02 7.65
N VAL A 337 26.96 9.38 8.78
CA VAL A 337 25.81 9.77 9.59
C VAL A 337 26.17 10.87 10.59
N ALA A 338 25.19 11.72 10.93
CA ALA A 338 25.24 12.71 12.00
C ALA A 338 24.04 12.52 12.90
N PRO A 339 24.22 11.97 14.13
CA PRO A 339 23.12 11.75 15.05
C PRO A 339 22.59 13.06 15.63
N ILE A 340 21.24 13.21 15.67
CA ILE A 340 20.54 14.36 16.23
C ILE A 340 19.38 13.82 17.07
N GLU A 341 19.51 13.91 18.39
CA GLU A 341 18.48 13.45 19.30
C GLU A 341 17.45 14.55 19.56
N VAL A 342 16.18 14.16 19.53
CA VAL A 342 15.04 14.96 19.96
C VAL A 342 14.68 14.56 21.38
N ASP A 343 15.02 15.41 22.35
CA ASP A 343 14.75 15.19 23.76
C ASP A 343 13.25 15.30 24.07
N VAL A 344 12.57 14.15 24.12
CA VAL A 344 11.12 14.10 24.39
C VAL A 344 10.80 14.38 25.86
N VAL A 345 11.75 14.23 26.79
CA VAL A 345 11.58 14.61 28.20
C VAL A 345 11.50 16.12 28.33
N ARG A 346 12.43 16.84 27.69
CA ARG A 346 12.41 18.30 27.64
C ARG A 346 11.11 18.82 27.00
N LEU A 347 10.65 18.20 25.92
CA LEU A 347 9.37 18.58 25.28
C LEU A 347 8.18 18.41 26.22
N ARG A 348 8.15 17.32 27.02
CA ARG A 348 7.10 17.06 28.00
C ARG A 348 7.13 18.06 29.16
N ASP A 349 8.32 18.26 29.75
CA ASP A 349 8.50 19.00 31.00
C ASP A 349 8.55 20.52 30.78
N GLN A 350 8.93 20.94 29.58
CA GLN A 350 9.09 22.35 29.17
C GLN A 350 8.41 22.65 27.83
N PRO A 351 7.07 22.49 27.72
CA PRO A 351 6.38 22.64 26.43
C PRO A 351 6.53 24.02 25.81
N GLY A 352 6.82 25.05 26.61
CA GLY A 352 7.12 26.40 26.12
C GLY A 352 8.43 26.53 25.34
N GLU A 353 9.34 25.55 25.44
CA GLU A 353 10.62 25.54 24.72
C GLU A 353 10.55 24.87 23.36
N ARG A 354 9.39 24.38 22.95
CA ARG A 354 9.19 23.64 21.69
C ARG A 354 9.79 24.36 20.47
N GLU A 355 9.57 25.65 20.35
CA GLU A 355 10.11 26.44 19.22
C GLU A 355 11.65 26.55 19.30
N THR A 356 12.20 26.74 20.48
CA THR A 356 13.65 26.75 20.71
C THR A 356 14.26 25.40 20.31
N MET A 357 13.66 24.29 20.74
CA MET A 357 14.06 22.93 20.36
C MET A 357 14.02 22.74 18.85
N LEU A 358 12.97 23.20 18.17
CA LEU A 358 12.85 23.13 16.71
C LEU A 358 14.03 23.84 16.03
N GLN A 359 14.36 25.06 16.46
CA GLN A 359 15.46 25.83 15.89
C GLN A 359 16.83 25.18 16.17
N GLU A 360 17.05 24.62 17.35
CA GLU A 360 18.26 23.88 17.71
C GLU A 360 18.44 22.65 16.81
N ILE A 361 17.36 21.84 16.60
CA ILE A 361 17.36 20.68 15.73
C ILE A 361 17.67 21.08 14.29
N LEU A 362 16.97 22.08 13.75
CA LEU A 362 17.17 22.56 12.37
C LEU A 362 18.59 23.10 12.16
N SER A 363 19.17 23.79 13.15
CA SER A 363 20.56 24.25 13.12
C SER A 363 21.55 23.08 13.03
N GLN A 364 21.33 22.01 13.82
CA GLN A 364 22.15 20.79 13.78
C GLN A 364 21.98 20.06 12.43
N VAL A 365 20.75 19.94 11.92
CA VAL A 365 20.46 19.37 10.61
C VAL A 365 21.21 20.11 9.52
N LYS A 366 21.15 21.45 9.53
CA LYS A 366 21.85 22.28 8.56
C LYS A 366 23.36 22.11 8.65
N ALA A 367 23.94 22.14 9.84
CA ALA A 367 25.37 21.95 10.05
C ALA A 367 25.86 20.57 9.56
N ALA A 368 25.10 19.50 9.83
CA ALA A 368 25.42 18.16 9.34
C ALA A 368 25.34 18.09 7.80
N TYR A 369 24.27 18.64 7.22
CA TYR A 369 24.06 18.68 5.78
C TYR A 369 25.17 19.47 5.05
N ASP A 370 25.52 20.65 5.55
CA ASP A 370 26.59 21.49 4.97
C ASP A 370 27.97 20.82 5.07
N ALA A 371 28.18 19.97 6.09
CA ALA A 371 29.36 19.12 6.25
C ALA A 371 29.36 17.85 5.37
N GLY A 372 28.35 17.68 4.50
CA GLY A 372 28.20 16.51 3.63
C GLY A 372 27.81 15.22 4.36
N LYS A 373 27.28 15.32 5.58
CA LYS A 373 26.79 14.18 6.38
C LYS A 373 25.29 14.05 6.28
N ASN A 374 24.78 12.83 6.45
CA ASN A 374 23.35 12.54 6.50
C ASN A 374 22.82 12.69 7.93
N PRO A 375 21.97 13.69 8.23
CA PRO A 375 21.33 13.81 9.55
C PRO A 375 20.48 12.60 9.86
N VAL A 376 20.66 12.01 11.05
CA VAL A 376 19.83 10.95 11.60
C VAL A 376 19.12 11.53 12.82
N ILE A 377 17.87 11.94 12.62
CA ILE A 377 17.02 12.59 13.62
C ILE A 377 16.20 11.50 14.32
N TYR A 378 16.27 11.38 15.62
CA TYR A 378 15.54 10.35 16.36
C TYR A 378 15.07 10.87 17.71
N THR A 379 13.91 10.40 18.17
CA THR A 379 13.41 10.70 19.52
C THR A 379 14.25 10.00 20.56
N SER A 380 14.39 10.53 21.76
CA SER A 380 15.04 9.85 22.89
C SER A 380 14.41 8.47 23.12
N ARG A 381 15.22 7.52 23.59
CA ARG A 381 14.84 6.10 23.71
C ARG A 381 14.21 5.76 25.06
N GLU A 382 14.07 6.72 25.96
CA GLU A 382 13.42 6.54 27.24
C GLU A 382 11.92 6.35 27.09
N GLU A 383 11.37 5.34 27.72
CA GLU A 383 9.94 5.11 27.78
C GLU A 383 9.33 6.03 28.85
N LEU A 384 8.47 6.96 28.41
CA LEU A 384 7.79 7.88 29.29
C LEU A 384 6.52 7.26 29.86
N THR A 385 6.33 7.41 31.17
CA THR A 385 5.08 7.02 31.83
C THR A 385 4.10 8.19 31.89
N PHE A 386 2.82 7.89 31.73
CA PHE A 386 1.72 8.85 31.77
C PHE A 386 0.64 8.37 32.73
N ALA A 387 -0.14 9.28 33.27
CA ALA A 387 -1.21 8.94 34.20
C ALA A 387 -2.34 8.12 33.55
N ASP A 388 -2.59 8.38 32.25
CA ASP A 388 -3.62 7.69 31.48
C ASP A 388 -3.25 7.60 29.99
N VAL A 389 -4.05 6.83 29.26
CA VAL A 389 -3.86 6.59 27.81
C VAL A 389 -4.05 7.88 27.00
N GLN A 390 -4.98 8.76 27.42
CA GLN A 390 -5.27 10.00 26.69
C GLN A 390 -4.07 10.95 26.73
N GLN A 391 -3.45 11.14 27.90
CA GLN A 391 -2.24 11.94 28.05
C GLN A 391 -1.09 11.42 27.20
N ARG A 392 -0.91 10.08 27.14
CA ARG A 392 0.08 9.44 26.28
C ARG A 392 -0.17 9.75 24.81
N LEU A 393 -1.44 9.64 24.36
CA LEU A 393 -1.80 9.92 22.97
C LEU A 393 -1.61 11.40 22.61
N ASP A 394 -2.01 12.31 23.50
CA ASP A 394 -1.87 13.75 23.26
C ASP A 394 -0.41 14.19 23.24
N PHE A 395 0.43 13.60 24.09
CA PHE A 395 1.86 13.82 24.04
C PHE A 395 2.49 13.24 22.77
N GLY A 396 2.08 12.04 22.34
CA GLY A 396 2.51 11.45 21.08
C GLY A 396 2.21 12.36 19.88
N LYS A 397 1.05 13.03 19.87
CA LYS A 397 0.72 14.06 18.86
C LYS A 397 1.66 15.27 18.90
N GLN A 398 2.05 15.75 20.10
CA GLN A 398 3.01 16.85 20.22
C GLN A 398 4.38 16.48 19.67
N VAL A 399 4.87 15.27 19.98
CA VAL A 399 6.12 14.75 19.41
C VAL A 399 6.03 14.66 17.88
N SER A 400 4.95 14.09 17.35
CA SER A 400 4.73 14.03 15.90
C SER A 400 4.73 15.43 15.27
N LEU A 401 4.00 16.39 15.82
CA LEU A 401 3.97 17.75 15.29
C LEU A 401 5.36 18.41 15.27
N LEU A 402 6.18 18.22 16.31
CA LEU A 402 7.56 18.72 16.31
C LEU A 402 8.39 18.07 15.19
N LEU A 403 8.30 16.74 15.03
CA LEU A 403 9.01 16.02 13.96
C LEU A 403 8.55 16.49 12.57
N MET A 404 7.26 16.77 12.39
CA MET A 404 6.73 17.27 11.11
C MET A 404 7.19 18.71 10.80
N ASP A 405 7.34 19.55 11.82
CA ASP A 405 7.94 20.88 11.64
C ASP A 405 9.43 20.78 11.28
N VAL A 406 10.15 19.80 11.85
CA VAL A 406 11.52 19.49 11.41
C VAL A 406 11.54 19.07 9.93
N VAL A 407 10.62 18.19 9.49
CA VAL A 407 10.53 17.77 8.07
C VAL A 407 10.30 18.98 7.15
N ARG A 408 9.42 19.91 7.52
CA ARG A 408 9.17 21.17 6.77
C ARG A 408 10.38 22.09 6.71
N GLY A 409 11.25 22.04 7.73
CA GLY A 409 12.48 22.84 7.81
C GLY A 409 13.71 22.19 7.18
N LEU A 410 13.61 20.99 6.60
CA LEU A 410 14.74 20.31 5.97
C LEU A 410 15.30 21.08 4.76
N PRO A 411 16.59 20.95 4.44
CA PRO A 411 17.18 21.51 3.21
C PRO A 411 16.46 21.03 1.96
N LYS A 412 16.20 21.92 1.00
CA LYS A 412 15.41 21.61 -0.20
C LYS A 412 16.00 20.57 -1.14
N GLU A 413 17.32 20.38 -1.12
CA GLU A 413 18.05 19.51 -2.05
C GLU A 413 18.46 18.18 -1.42
N ILE A 414 17.76 17.70 -0.37
CA ILE A 414 18.04 16.36 0.17
C ILE A 414 17.82 15.30 -0.90
N SER A 415 18.66 14.27 -0.90
CA SER A 415 18.62 13.22 -1.93
C SER A 415 17.61 12.12 -1.63
N PHE A 416 17.29 11.89 -0.36
CA PHE A 416 16.29 10.92 0.11
C PHE A 416 15.81 11.27 1.52
N LEU A 417 14.67 10.73 1.89
CA LEU A 417 14.16 10.73 3.26
C LEU A 417 13.80 9.29 3.68
N ILE A 418 14.38 8.80 4.77
CA ILE A 418 13.97 7.54 5.38
C ILE A 418 13.12 7.86 6.60
N SER A 419 11.86 7.40 6.60
CA SER A 419 10.93 7.55 7.71
C SER A 419 10.73 6.21 8.40
N LYS A 420 11.11 6.09 9.67
CA LYS A 420 11.07 4.86 10.47
C LYS A 420 9.97 4.91 11.52
N GLY A 421 8.95 4.05 11.33
CA GLY A 421 7.75 3.92 12.14
C GLY A 421 6.49 4.11 11.30
N GLY A 422 5.45 3.32 11.52
CA GLY A 422 4.19 3.41 10.77
C GLY A 422 3.54 4.80 10.90
N ILE A 423 3.28 5.25 12.13
CA ILE A 423 2.71 6.58 12.42
C ILE A 423 3.62 7.68 11.84
N THR A 424 4.94 7.59 12.09
CA THR A 424 5.90 8.58 11.56
C THR A 424 5.86 8.65 10.04
N SER A 425 5.75 7.50 9.35
CA SER A 425 5.68 7.46 7.89
C SER A 425 4.39 8.09 7.36
N ASN A 426 3.26 7.81 8.01
CA ASN A 426 1.99 8.48 7.68
C ASN A 426 2.11 10.00 7.81
N ASP A 427 2.59 10.46 8.96
CA ASP A 427 2.67 11.89 9.28
C ASP A 427 3.67 12.61 8.37
N VAL A 428 4.79 11.96 8.02
CA VAL A 428 5.75 12.48 7.03
C VAL A 428 5.07 12.72 5.70
N LEU A 429 4.29 11.76 5.17
CA LEU A 429 3.62 11.93 3.89
C LEU A 429 2.51 12.98 3.95
N SER A 430 1.60 12.85 4.92
CA SER A 430 0.37 13.64 4.99
C SER A 430 0.59 15.04 5.55
N THR A 431 1.40 15.18 6.61
CA THR A 431 1.56 16.41 7.39
C THR A 431 2.90 17.10 7.14
N GLY A 432 4.00 16.34 7.17
CA GLY A 432 5.35 16.87 6.97
C GLY A 432 5.56 17.39 5.56
N LEU A 433 5.32 16.54 4.58
CA LEU A 433 5.43 16.84 3.15
C LEU A 433 4.14 17.40 2.55
N GLY A 434 2.99 17.26 3.24
CA GLY A 434 1.70 17.75 2.78
C GLY A 434 1.25 17.16 1.44
N LEU A 435 1.56 15.87 1.19
CA LEU A 435 1.29 15.25 -0.08
C LEU A 435 -0.19 14.98 -0.30
N ARG A 436 -0.66 15.26 -1.50
CA ARG A 436 -1.94 14.82 -2.01
C ARG A 436 -1.86 13.39 -2.56
N SER A 437 -0.76 13.11 -3.25
CA SER A 437 -0.44 11.78 -3.78
C SER A 437 1.07 11.57 -3.87
N ALA A 438 1.49 10.30 -3.88
CA ALA A 438 2.86 9.89 -4.16
C ALA A 438 2.88 8.70 -5.12
N ARG A 439 3.98 8.52 -5.87
CA ARG A 439 4.19 7.35 -6.72
C ARG A 439 4.95 6.29 -5.93
N LEU A 440 4.36 5.11 -5.76
CA LEU A 440 5.04 3.97 -5.16
C LEU A 440 6.10 3.44 -6.12
N LEU A 441 7.33 3.32 -5.66
CA LEU A 441 8.46 2.88 -6.49
C LEU A 441 8.72 1.38 -6.39
N GLY A 442 8.36 0.77 -5.28
CA GLY A 442 8.54 -0.64 -4.96
C GLY A 442 9.22 -0.85 -3.61
N GLN A 443 9.71 -2.06 -3.38
CA GLN A 443 10.38 -2.45 -2.14
C GLN A 443 11.87 -2.14 -2.22
N ILE A 444 12.38 -1.38 -1.24
CA ILE A 444 13.83 -1.20 -1.03
C ILE A 444 14.41 -2.27 -0.09
N LEU A 445 13.55 -2.89 0.72
CA LEU A 445 13.82 -4.07 1.55
C LEU A 445 12.51 -4.86 1.63
N PRO A 446 12.51 -6.19 1.74
CA PRO A 446 11.28 -6.93 1.94
C PRO A 446 10.40 -6.35 3.05
N GLY A 447 9.16 -6.00 2.72
CA GLY A 447 8.24 -5.34 3.63
C GLY A 447 8.50 -3.84 3.89
N CYS A 448 9.39 -3.21 3.12
CA CYS A 448 9.72 -1.79 3.26
C CYS A 448 9.61 -1.09 1.90
N SER A 449 8.61 -0.24 1.74
CA SER A 449 8.32 0.45 0.49
C SER A 449 9.07 1.77 0.35
N MET A 450 9.27 2.20 -0.89
CA MET A 450 9.74 3.54 -1.23
C MET A 450 8.71 4.22 -2.14
N VAL A 451 8.36 5.45 -1.82
CA VAL A 451 7.51 6.31 -2.64
C VAL A 451 8.32 7.50 -3.17
N ARG A 452 7.78 8.20 -4.16
CA ARG A 452 8.35 9.42 -4.69
C ARG A 452 7.32 10.54 -4.69
N THR A 453 7.71 11.72 -4.21
CA THR A 453 6.90 12.93 -4.29
C THR A 453 6.68 13.35 -5.74
N GLY A 454 5.62 14.09 -6.01
CA GLY A 454 5.36 14.63 -7.34
C GLY A 454 6.45 15.60 -7.82
N GLU A 455 6.62 15.69 -9.14
CA GLU A 455 7.55 16.65 -9.77
C GLU A 455 7.19 18.10 -9.43
N SER A 456 5.92 18.39 -9.22
CA SER A 456 5.41 19.71 -8.86
C SER A 456 5.47 20.04 -7.36
N HIS A 457 6.05 19.17 -6.53
CA HIS A 457 6.13 19.44 -5.08
C HIS A 457 7.00 20.67 -4.81
N PRO A 458 6.49 21.69 -4.05
CA PRO A 458 7.12 23.01 -3.98
C PRO A 458 8.50 23.02 -3.30
N GLN A 459 8.77 22.08 -2.41
CA GLN A 459 10.02 22.01 -1.66
C GLN A 459 10.89 20.79 -2.05
N PHE A 460 10.27 19.65 -2.31
CA PHE A 460 10.94 18.37 -2.52
C PHE A 460 10.44 17.66 -3.79
N PRO A 461 10.67 18.22 -5.00
CA PRO A 461 10.27 17.58 -6.24
C PRO A 461 11.04 16.26 -6.45
N ASN A 462 10.32 15.20 -6.84
CA ASN A 462 10.88 13.87 -7.10
C ASN A 462 11.70 13.24 -5.96
N LEU A 463 11.45 13.63 -4.71
CA LEU A 463 12.15 13.09 -3.55
C LEU A 463 11.71 11.64 -3.27
N PRO A 464 12.63 10.66 -3.23
CA PRO A 464 12.34 9.33 -2.74
C PRO A 464 12.20 9.35 -1.21
N VAL A 465 11.10 8.75 -0.72
CA VAL A 465 10.78 8.62 0.70
C VAL A 465 10.59 7.14 1.02
N VAL A 466 11.39 6.63 1.94
CA VAL A 466 11.26 5.26 2.43
C VAL A 466 10.26 5.21 3.58
N LEU A 467 9.27 4.34 3.45
CA LEU A 467 8.27 4.03 4.48
C LEU A 467 8.72 2.76 5.21
N PHE A 468 9.44 2.92 6.30
CA PHE A 468 10.03 1.80 7.02
C PHE A 468 9.17 1.44 8.24
N PRO A 469 8.45 0.29 8.25
CA PRO A 469 7.60 -0.10 9.37
C PRO A 469 8.39 -0.32 10.66
N GLY A 470 7.74 -0.18 11.83
CA GLY A 470 8.38 -0.34 13.13
C GLY A 470 8.97 -1.74 13.36
N ASN A 471 8.30 -2.79 12.87
CA ASN A 471 8.58 -4.20 13.18
C ASN A 471 9.16 -5.00 12.01
N VAL A 472 9.55 -4.36 10.90
CA VAL A 472 10.08 -5.02 9.71
C VAL A 472 11.61 -5.04 9.70
N GLY A 473 12.18 -6.07 9.07
CA GLY A 473 13.61 -6.27 8.91
C GLY A 473 14.31 -6.83 10.16
N ASP A 474 15.53 -7.27 9.98
CA ASP A 474 16.44 -7.67 11.05
C ASP A 474 17.10 -6.45 11.71
N LYS A 475 18.07 -6.68 12.63
CA LYS A 475 18.79 -5.61 13.33
C LYS A 475 19.56 -4.67 12.38
N ASP A 476 19.99 -5.17 11.22
CA ASP A 476 20.79 -4.44 10.23
C ASP A 476 19.93 -3.77 9.14
N GLY A 477 18.59 -4.00 9.17
CA GLY A 477 17.68 -3.59 8.10
C GLY A 477 17.69 -2.09 7.81
N LEU A 478 17.73 -1.24 8.84
CA LEU A 478 17.77 0.22 8.66
C LEU A 478 19.13 0.69 8.09
N ALA A 479 20.24 0.10 8.56
CA ALA A 479 21.57 0.33 8.03
C ALA A 479 21.70 -0.13 6.56
N THR A 480 21.07 -1.26 6.22
CA THR A 480 21.00 -1.78 4.84
C THR A 480 20.29 -0.81 3.91
N VAL A 481 19.11 -0.32 4.30
CA VAL A 481 18.35 0.66 3.52
C VAL A 481 19.12 1.97 3.36
N TYR A 482 19.74 2.46 4.43
CA TYR A 482 20.62 3.62 4.39
C TYR A 482 21.78 3.41 3.41
N GLY A 483 22.47 2.28 3.51
CA GLY A 483 23.59 1.94 2.61
C GLY A 483 23.19 1.90 1.13
N ARG A 484 22.00 1.36 0.81
CA ARG A 484 21.44 1.34 -0.56
C ARG A 484 21.20 2.74 -1.13
N LEU A 485 20.91 3.74 -0.27
CA LEU A 485 20.65 5.11 -0.72
C LEU A 485 21.84 6.05 -0.59
N SER A 486 22.76 5.81 0.36
CA SER A 486 23.93 6.68 0.59
C SER A 486 25.13 6.35 -0.26
N GLY A 487 25.15 5.13 -0.85
CA GLY A 487 26.24 4.64 -1.70
C GLY A 487 26.31 5.26 -3.09
#